data_b82f86565cd0b1e0cc6952f2f06dac92
#
_entry.id   b82f86565cd0b1e0cc6952f2f06dac92
#
_cell.length_a   1.000
_cell.length_b   1.000
_cell.length_c   1.000
_cell.angle_alpha   90.00
_cell.angle_beta   90.00
_cell.angle_gamma   90.00
#
_symmetry.space_group_name_H-M   'P 1'
#
loop_
_entity.id
_entity.type
_entity.pdbx_description
1 polymer ?
#
loop_
_entity_poly.entity_id
_entity_poly.type
_entity_poly.pdbx_seq_one_letter_code
_entity_poly.pdbx_strand_id
1 'polypeptide(L)'
;MHSESFNVPDKTIHMINDAKSKNGRIIAIGTTVLRALESLFSEETIHSGFKETSIFIKPGYTFKIVDALLTNFHLPKSTLFILVSAFSGSDTMKRLYQHAIKNEYRFFSYGDATFIERS
;
A
#
# COMPACT_ATOMS: atom_id res chain seq x y z
N MET A 1 -3.11 -13.85 3.05
CA MET A 1 -3.77 -12.54 3.01
C MET A 1 -5.18 -12.71 2.45
N HIS A 2 -6.12 -12.02 3.02
CA HIS A 2 -7.52 -12.19 2.64
C HIS A 2 -7.82 -11.65 1.26
N SER A 3 -8.78 -12.29 0.58
CA SER A 3 -9.34 -11.75 -0.65
C SER A 3 -10.20 -10.53 -0.34
N GLU A 4 -10.09 -9.51 -1.18
CA GLU A 4 -10.87 -8.28 -1.04
C GLU A 4 -11.49 -7.90 -2.37
N SER A 5 -12.74 -7.44 -2.30
CA SER A 5 -13.45 -6.92 -3.46
C SER A 5 -13.31 -5.40 -3.51
N PHE A 6 -13.16 -4.85 -4.71
CA PHE A 6 -13.03 -3.41 -4.88
C PHE A 6 -13.60 -2.98 -6.23
N ASN A 7 -13.93 -1.71 -6.32
CA ASN A 7 -14.36 -1.09 -7.56
C ASN A 7 -13.57 0.20 -7.77
N VAL A 8 -12.88 0.30 -8.90
CA VAL A 8 -12.13 1.50 -9.27
C VAL A 8 -12.81 2.13 -10.49
N PRO A 9 -13.45 3.29 -10.32
CA PRO A 9 -14.13 3.97 -11.43
C PRO A 9 -13.14 4.45 -12.50
N ASP A 10 -13.63 4.59 -13.72
CA ASP A 10 -12.86 5.15 -14.84
C ASP A 10 -12.24 6.49 -14.47
N LYS A 11 -12.99 7.34 -13.79
CA LYS A 11 -12.51 8.67 -13.38
C LYS A 11 -11.23 8.57 -12.54
N THR A 12 -11.18 7.61 -11.61
CA THR A 12 -10.00 7.40 -10.76
C THR A 12 -8.81 6.97 -11.60
N ILE A 13 -9.00 6.06 -12.54
CA ILE A 13 -7.92 5.60 -13.42
C ILE A 13 -7.39 6.74 -14.28
N HIS A 14 -8.28 7.59 -14.82
CA HIS A 14 -7.88 8.76 -15.58
C HIS A 14 -7.05 9.74 -14.72
N MET A 15 -7.46 9.96 -13.48
CA MET A 15 -6.74 10.83 -12.56
C MET A 15 -5.34 10.29 -12.24
N ILE A 16 -5.23 8.98 -12.05
CA ILE A 16 -3.93 8.32 -11.79
C ILE A 16 -3.02 8.48 -13.00
N ASN A 17 -3.51 8.19 -14.19
CA ASN A 17 -2.73 8.31 -15.40
C ASN A 17 -2.31 9.75 -15.66
N ASP A 18 -3.19 10.72 -15.41
CA ASP A 18 -2.90 12.13 -15.55
C ASP A 18 -1.78 12.57 -14.58
N ALA A 19 -1.89 12.17 -13.31
CA ALA A 19 -0.88 12.49 -12.31
C ALA A 19 0.48 11.91 -12.70
N LYS A 20 0.51 10.66 -13.16
CA LYS A 20 1.76 10.02 -13.58
C LYS A 20 2.37 10.69 -14.80
N SER A 21 1.56 11.13 -15.76
CA SER A 21 2.06 11.82 -16.95
C SER A 21 2.69 13.17 -16.63
N LYS A 22 2.32 13.76 -15.49
CA LYS A 22 2.86 15.03 -15.01
C LYS A 22 3.95 14.86 -13.96
N ASN A 23 4.48 13.64 -13.79
CA ASN A 23 5.47 13.30 -12.77
C ASN A 23 4.96 13.52 -11.34
N GLY A 24 3.65 13.43 -11.14
CA GLY A 24 3.05 13.48 -9.82
C GLY A 24 3.20 12.15 -9.08
N ARG A 25 2.91 12.18 -7.77
CA ARG A 25 2.98 11.00 -6.92
C ARG A 25 1.59 10.43 -6.68
N ILE A 26 1.52 9.11 -6.63
CA ILE A 26 0.30 8.40 -6.23
C ILE A 26 0.47 7.98 -4.78
N ILE A 27 -0.38 8.51 -3.92
CA ILE A 27 -0.35 8.23 -2.49
C ILE A 27 -1.58 7.42 -2.13
N ALA A 28 -1.35 6.19 -1.67
CA ALA A 28 -2.44 5.33 -1.20
C ALA A 28 -2.69 5.58 0.28
N ILE A 29 -3.96 5.69 0.64
CA ILE A 29 -4.38 5.79 2.03
C ILE A 29 -5.03 4.46 2.40
N GLY A 30 -4.31 3.65 3.16
CA GLY A 30 -4.74 2.32 3.55
C GLY A 30 -4.16 1.21 2.68
N THR A 31 -3.91 0.05 3.29
CA THR A 31 -3.34 -1.10 2.60
C THR A 31 -4.30 -1.74 1.61
N THR A 32 -5.61 -1.65 1.84
CA THR A 32 -6.62 -2.12 0.89
C THR A 32 -6.51 -1.36 -0.43
N VAL A 33 -6.35 -0.03 -0.36
CA VAL A 33 -6.17 0.80 -1.56
C VAL A 33 -4.87 0.43 -2.28
N LEU A 34 -3.77 0.25 -1.54
CA LEU A 34 -2.50 -0.17 -2.11
C LEU A 34 -2.65 -1.49 -2.88
N ARG A 35 -3.27 -2.48 -2.28
CA ARG A 35 -3.48 -3.79 -2.90
C ARG A 35 -4.37 -3.69 -4.14
N ALA A 36 -5.45 -2.91 -4.06
CA ALA A 36 -6.37 -2.71 -5.17
C ALA A 36 -5.66 -2.07 -6.36
N LEU A 37 -4.92 -0.99 -6.13
CA LEU A 37 -4.24 -0.28 -7.20
C LEU A 37 -3.14 -1.12 -7.84
N GLU A 38 -2.32 -1.79 -7.03
CA GLU A 38 -1.26 -2.66 -7.56
C GLU A 38 -1.84 -3.85 -8.32
N SER A 39 -2.99 -4.39 -7.90
CA SER A 39 -3.66 -5.47 -8.62
C SER A 39 -4.13 -5.05 -10.01
N LEU A 40 -4.66 -3.82 -10.15
CA LEU A 40 -5.10 -3.31 -11.45
C LEU A 40 -3.94 -3.17 -12.42
N PHE A 41 -2.78 -2.77 -11.92
CA PHE A 41 -1.60 -2.49 -12.72
C PHE A 41 -0.68 -3.68 -12.88
N SER A 42 -1.05 -4.86 -12.35
CA SER A 42 -0.29 -6.09 -12.54
C SER A 42 -0.45 -6.65 -13.96
N GLU A 43 -1.50 -6.24 -14.68
CA GLU A 43 -1.74 -6.58 -16.07
C GLU A 43 -1.28 -5.43 -16.96
N GLU A 44 -0.98 -5.73 -18.24
CA GLU A 44 -0.52 -4.72 -19.19
C GLU A 44 -1.57 -3.63 -19.45
N THR A 45 -2.84 -3.98 -19.31
CA THR A 45 -3.95 -3.05 -19.53
C THR A 45 -4.65 -2.79 -18.20
N ILE A 46 -4.83 -1.51 -17.88
CA ILE A 46 -5.56 -1.10 -16.69
C ILE A 46 -7.05 -1.15 -16.98
N HIS A 47 -7.77 -1.84 -16.14
CA HIS A 47 -9.23 -1.95 -16.26
C HIS A 47 -9.92 -1.29 -15.08
N SER A 48 -10.94 -0.47 -15.38
CA SER A 48 -11.86 0.03 -14.37
C SER A 48 -12.89 -1.02 -14.01
N GLY A 49 -13.62 -0.78 -12.95
CA GLY A 49 -14.77 -1.57 -12.55
C GLY A 49 -14.53 -2.41 -11.29
N PHE A 50 -15.44 -3.36 -11.09
CA PHE A 50 -15.43 -4.22 -9.91
C PHE A 50 -14.47 -5.39 -10.13
N LYS A 51 -13.57 -5.58 -9.16
CA LYS A 51 -12.63 -6.70 -9.16
C LYS A 51 -12.46 -7.25 -7.76
N GLU A 52 -11.92 -8.45 -7.70
CA GLU A 52 -11.54 -9.09 -6.45
C GLU A 52 -10.03 -9.37 -6.51
N THR A 53 -9.31 -9.12 -5.42
CA THR A 53 -7.89 -9.42 -5.34
C THR A 53 -7.57 -10.23 -4.09
N SER A 54 -6.70 -11.21 -4.28
CA SER A 54 -6.05 -11.93 -3.19
C SER A 54 -4.54 -11.76 -3.25
N ILE A 55 -4.07 -10.73 -3.92
CA ILE A 55 -2.63 -10.49 -4.08
C ILE A 55 -1.92 -10.47 -2.74
N PHE A 56 -0.81 -11.20 -2.67
CA PHE A 56 0.07 -11.24 -1.50
C PHE A 56 1.38 -10.55 -1.85
N ILE A 57 1.54 -9.33 -1.37
CA ILE A 57 2.73 -8.52 -1.63
C ILE A 57 3.75 -8.81 -0.53
N LYS A 58 4.94 -9.24 -0.94
CA LYS A 58 6.04 -9.57 -0.03
C LYS A 58 7.35 -8.98 -0.56
N PRO A 59 8.43 -8.94 0.23
CA PRO A 59 9.72 -8.44 -0.23
C PRO A 59 10.14 -9.07 -1.55
N GLY A 60 10.58 -8.23 -2.48
CA GLY A 60 10.89 -8.63 -3.85
C GLY A 60 9.82 -8.21 -4.87
N TYR A 61 8.62 -7.85 -4.41
CA TYR A 61 7.58 -7.34 -5.31
C TYR A 61 7.98 -5.97 -5.86
N THR A 62 7.81 -5.77 -7.16
CA THR A 62 8.07 -4.48 -7.81
C THR A 62 6.77 -3.67 -7.88
N PHE A 63 6.72 -2.59 -7.12
CA PHE A 63 5.55 -1.69 -7.13
C PHE A 63 5.53 -0.89 -8.41
N LYS A 64 4.36 -0.80 -9.02
CA LYS A 64 4.20 -0.19 -10.34
C LYS A 64 3.51 1.15 -10.31
N ILE A 65 2.66 1.38 -9.31
CA ILE A 65 1.77 2.54 -9.33
C ILE A 65 1.87 3.42 -8.09
N VAL A 66 1.96 2.83 -6.90
CA VAL A 66 1.89 3.60 -5.65
C VAL A 66 3.29 4.04 -5.24
N ASP A 67 3.43 5.33 -4.95
CA ASP A 67 4.71 5.95 -4.59
C ASP A 67 4.86 6.15 -3.09
N ALA A 68 3.75 6.35 -2.38
CA ALA A 68 3.76 6.51 -0.93
C ALA A 68 2.48 5.93 -0.33
N LEU A 69 2.56 5.54 0.93
CA LEU A 69 1.48 4.88 1.64
C LEU A 69 1.28 5.52 3.00
N LEU A 70 0.04 5.91 3.31
CA LEU A 70 -0.37 6.32 4.64
C LEU A 70 -1.20 5.20 5.23
N THR A 71 -0.75 4.62 6.35
CA THR A 71 -1.43 3.49 6.97
C THR A 71 -1.21 3.46 8.48
N ASN A 72 -2.02 2.68 9.17
CA ASN A 72 -1.87 2.42 10.60
C ASN A 72 -0.65 1.53 10.86
N PHE A 73 -0.28 1.42 12.12
CA PHE A 73 0.68 0.41 12.54
C PHE A 73 -0.01 -0.96 12.62
N HIS A 74 0.67 -1.99 12.15
CA HIS A 74 0.17 -3.36 12.12
C HIS A 74 0.94 -4.24 13.10
N LEU A 75 0.38 -5.38 13.46
CA LEU A 75 1.11 -6.33 14.29
C LEU A 75 2.38 -6.80 13.58
N PRO A 76 3.53 -6.84 14.28
CA PRO A 76 4.72 -7.48 13.74
C PRO A 76 4.41 -8.93 13.36
N LYS A 77 5.05 -9.41 12.29
CA LYS A 77 4.85 -10.77 11.73
C LYS A 77 3.48 -11.00 11.08
N SER A 78 2.63 -9.97 10.98
CA SER A 78 1.38 -10.10 10.22
C SER A 78 1.65 -10.00 8.72
N THR A 79 0.68 -10.46 7.90
CA THR A 79 0.77 -10.30 6.45
C THR A 79 0.81 -8.83 6.03
N LEU A 80 0.16 -7.96 6.80
CA LEU A 80 0.19 -6.52 6.55
C LEU A 80 1.56 -5.92 6.88
N PHE A 81 2.24 -6.42 7.92
CA PHE A 81 3.62 -6.02 8.19
C PHE A 81 4.56 -6.44 7.07
N ILE A 82 4.35 -7.64 6.51
CA ILE A 82 5.12 -8.10 5.35
C ILE A 82 4.92 -7.16 4.16
N LEU A 83 3.69 -6.72 3.93
CA LEU A 83 3.36 -5.80 2.84
C LEU A 83 4.10 -4.46 3.00
N VAL A 84 4.04 -3.84 4.18
CA VAL A 84 4.72 -2.55 4.40
C VAL A 84 6.24 -2.71 4.34
N SER A 85 6.76 -3.87 4.76
CA SER A 85 8.18 -4.18 4.62
C SER A 85 8.60 -4.29 3.15
N ALA A 86 7.75 -4.89 2.31
CA ALA A 86 7.98 -4.95 0.87
C ALA A 86 7.99 -3.55 0.26
N PHE A 87 7.14 -2.66 0.76
CA PHE A 87 7.00 -1.31 0.22
C PHE A 87 8.21 -0.42 0.52
N SER A 88 8.66 -0.39 1.75
CA SER A 88 9.66 0.57 2.21
C SER A 88 11.01 -0.06 2.61
N GLY A 89 11.11 -1.37 2.56
CA GLY A 89 12.30 -2.11 2.96
C GLY A 89 12.18 -2.69 4.37
N SER A 90 12.64 -3.92 4.52
CA SER A 90 12.52 -4.65 5.79
C SER A 90 13.28 -3.99 6.94
N ASP A 91 14.50 -3.50 6.67
CA ASP A 91 15.30 -2.85 7.71
C ASP A 91 14.67 -1.53 8.17
N THR A 92 14.15 -0.75 7.23
CA THR A 92 13.46 0.50 7.54
C THR A 92 12.23 0.23 8.40
N MET A 93 11.44 -0.79 8.07
CA MET A 93 10.25 -1.13 8.84
C MET A 93 10.59 -1.67 10.22
N LYS A 94 11.64 -2.47 10.35
CA LYS A 94 12.09 -2.94 11.67
C LYS A 94 12.45 -1.76 12.58
N ARG A 95 13.21 -0.80 12.07
CA ARG A 95 13.59 0.38 12.84
C ARG A 95 12.40 1.24 13.20
N LEU A 96 11.49 1.46 12.24
CA LEU A 96 10.28 2.24 12.47
C LEU A 96 9.42 1.60 13.57
N TYR A 97 9.20 0.29 13.48
CA TYR A 97 8.36 -0.41 14.45
C TYR A 97 9.00 -0.52 15.82
N GLN A 98 10.34 -0.67 15.89
CA GLN A 98 11.05 -0.61 17.17
C GLN A 98 10.87 0.76 17.82
N HIS A 99 10.96 1.83 17.03
CA HIS A 99 10.71 3.18 17.52
C HIS A 99 9.27 3.35 18.02
N ALA A 100 8.29 2.85 17.26
CA ALA A 100 6.88 2.94 17.63
C ALA A 100 6.56 2.18 18.91
N ILE A 101 7.11 0.97 19.06
CA ILE A 101 6.90 0.16 20.26
C ILE A 101 7.57 0.83 21.46
N LYS A 102 8.80 1.29 21.32
CA LYS A 102 9.55 1.95 22.41
C LYS A 102 8.84 3.22 22.89
N ASN A 103 8.20 3.96 21.98
CA ASN A 103 7.54 5.23 22.31
C ASN A 103 6.03 5.08 22.50
N GLU A 104 5.55 3.86 22.61
CA GLU A 104 4.15 3.55 22.93
C GLU A 104 3.15 4.13 21.92
N TYR A 105 3.49 4.12 20.65
CA TYR A 105 2.57 4.49 19.58
C TYR A 105 1.39 3.51 19.55
N ARG A 106 0.21 4.04 19.22
CA ARG A 106 -1.02 3.24 19.16
C ARG A 106 -1.12 2.53 17.82
N PHE A 107 -1.47 1.25 17.91
CA PHE A 107 -1.56 0.36 16.75
C PHE A 107 -3.00 0.23 16.26
N PHE A 108 -3.18 -0.30 15.05
CA PHE A 108 -4.45 -0.48 14.37
C PHE A 108 -5.18 0.86 14.18
N SER A 109 -6.50 0.89 14.41
CA SER A 109 -7.31 2.10 14.25
C SER A 109 -7.36 2.98 15.50
N TYR A 110 -6.42 2.83 16.42
CA TYR A 110 -6.42 3.57 17.68
C TYR A 110 -5.83 4.98 17.59
N GLY A 111 -5.44 5.41 16.41
CA GLY A 111 -5.15 6.81 16.18
C GLY A 111 -3.78 7.15 15.62
N ASP A 112 -2.79 6.30 15.76
CA ASP A 112 -1.47 6.57 15.20
C ASP A 112 -1.33 5.94 13.81
N ALA A 113 -0.63 6.64 12.94
CA ALA A 113 -0.42 6.22 11.56
C ALA A 113 1.01 6.51 11.15
N THR A 114 1.41 5.95 10.03
CA THR A 114 2.72 6.17 9.44
C THR A 114 2.58 6.51 7.96
N PHE A 115 3.41 7.45 7.52
CA PHE A 115 3.55 7.79 6.11
C PHE A 115 4.87 7.23 5.63
N ILE A 116 4.80 6.30 4.68
CA ILE A 116 5.99 5.60 4.18
C ILE A 116 6.16 5.82 2.69
N GLU A 117 7.40 6.05 2.30
CA GLU A 117 7.77 6.18 0.89
C GLU A 117 8.29 4.85 0.37
N ARG A 118 8.08 4.61 -0.91
CA ARG A 118 8.59 3.43 -1.58
C ARG A 118 10.12 3.47 -1.62
N SER A 119 10.73 2.34 -1.28
CA SER A 119 12.18 2.21 -1.35
C SER A 119 12.70 2.13 -2.78
#